data_5b033968bf5cd163d00f70449870c955
#
_entry.id   5b033968bf5cd163d00f70449870c955
#
_cell.length_a   1.000
_cell.length_b   1.000
_cell.length_c   1.000
_cell.angle_alpha   90.00
_cell.angle_beta   90.00
_cell.angle_gamma   90.00
#
_symmetry.space_group_name_H-M   'P 1'
#
loop_
_entity.id
_entity.type
_entity.pdbx_description
1 polymer ?
#
loop_
_entity_poly.entity_id
_entity_poly.type
_entity_poly.pdbx_seq_one_letter_code
_entity_poly.pdbx_strand_id
1 'polypeptide(L)'
;MWMETLADGRFKYIERYKDPYTEKYKRKSVILTSDSKQAQKKAQKLLDEKIDKAEMTATLSDITLYNLVDEWFTHHQKVHQIRPSTIRAYKAQQKIIFKKIDKETLAKNADTKLFQTFFDGLEYSNDYTASIKSQLNNIFKYAYRMGYISENPLEKVQISYAKKDEATREKIDNKYLEKDEAEKLIKELYRRPSTYRVGRLAEFMYLTGCRIGEAVILTPEDFSEDFSGVSITGTIDYGNGFRAARKGPPKTLMSNRTINLTPRCIKLVERSIDENKLDSLTRNGYLPGEYVFVTKNGTPMIYSSFNRALVRAGERVGLEHKTLTSHIFRHTHVSLLAENGIQLTAIMERVGHEDSDITTKIYTHVTKRMKADITSKLTEIGL
;
A
#
# COMPACT_ATOMS: atom_id res chain seq x y z
N MET A 1 17.02 18.35 47.85
CA MET A 1 15.58 18.48 48.21
C MET A 1 15.43 19.36 49.44
N TRP A 2 14.40 20.24 49.51
CA TRP A 2 13.95 20.96 50.71
C TRP A 2 12.43 20.86 50.84
N MET A 3 11.90 21.25 52.00
CA MET A 3 10.48 21.09 52.32
C MET A 3 9.89 22.44 52.73
N GLU A 4 8.67 22.71 52.34
CA GLU A 4 7.85 23.84 52.74
C GLU A 4 6.53 23.32 53.30
N THR A 5 6.08 23.87 54.47
CA THR A 5 4.77 23.53 55.03
C THR A 5 3.71 24.44 54.38
N LEU A 6 2.66 23.83 53.84
CA LEU A 6 1.55 24.56 53.24
C LEU A 6 0.54 25.00 54.33
N ALA A 7 -0.25 26.02 54.02
CA ALA A 7 -1.26 26.57 54.93
C ALA A 7 -2.34 25.55 55.35
N ASP A 8 -2.53 24.49 54.60
CA ASP A 8 -3.46 23.39 54.83
C ASP A 8 -2.85 22.21 55.63
N GLY A 9 -1.63 22.38 56.16
CA GLY A 9 -0.93 21.37 56.95
C GLY A 9 -0.22 20.28 56.15
N ARG A 10 -0.21 20.33 54.83
CA ARG A 10 0.53 19.41 53.97
C ARG A 10 1.97 19.88 53.77
N PHE A 11 2.84 18.96 53.37
CA PHE A 11 4.27 19.19 53.16
C PHE A 11 4.60 19.14 51.69
N LYS A 12 5.17 20.23 51.14
CA LYS A 12 5.62 20.35 49.76
C LYS A 12 7.13 20.14 49.73
N TYR A 13 7.54 19.04 49.13
CA TYR A 13 8.94 18.70 48.87
C TYR A 13 9.35 19.23 47.50
N ILE A 14 10.49 19.91 47.41
CA ILE A 14 10.93 20.63 46.25
C ILE A 14 12.38 20.25 45.94
N GLU A 15 12.70 20.07 44.66
CA GLU A 15 14.07 19.86 44.20
C GLU A 15 14.37 20.71 42.99
N ARG A 16 15.62 21.18 42.90
CA ARG A 16 16.10 21.93 41.73
C ARG A 16 16.80 20.97 40.82
N TYR A 17 16.54 21.13 39.51
CA TYR A 17 17.24 20.45 38.44
C TYR A 17 17.62 21.45 37.36
N LYS A 18 18.65 21.15 36.56
CA LYS A 18 19.03 21.95 35.42
C LYS A 18 18.19 21.48 34.22
N ASP A 19 17.33 22.36 33.72
CA ASP A 19 16.49 22.05 32.55
C ASP A 19 17.38 21.90 31.32
N PRO A 20 17.37 20.74 30.66
CA PRO A 20 18.32 20.44 29.58
C PRO A 20 18.12 21.27 28.33
N TYR A 21 16.91 21.83 28.10
CA TYR A 21 16.64 22.69 26.94
C TYR A 21 17.02 24.15 27.16
N THR A 22 16.83 24.67 28.38
CA THR A 22 17.05 26.09 28.67
C THR A 22 18.34 26.34 29.46
N GLU A 23 19.00 25.27 29.92
CA GLU A 23 20.13 25.26 30.85
C GLU A 23 19.90 26.05 32.14
N LYS A 24 18.68 26.49 32.38
CA LYS A 24 18.28 27.21 33.58
C LYS A 24 17.80 26.25 34.66
N TYR A 25 18.03 26.65 35.91
CA TYR A 25 17.53 25.88 37.05
C TYR A 25 16.01 26.02 37.16
N LYS A 26 15.30 24.88 37.09
CA LYS A 26 13.85 24.76 37.35
C LYS A 26 13.61 23.97 38.63
N ARG A 27 12.36 23.97 39.10
CA ARG A 27 11.95 23.25 40.32
C ARG A 27 10.88 22.22 40.00
N LYS A 28 11.00 21.02 40.57
CA LYS A 28 9.91 20.02 40.64
C LYS A 28 9.44 19.92 42.08
N SER A 29 8.19 19.60 42.27
CA SER A 29 7.64 19.44 43.61
C SER A 29 6.67 18.26 43.69
N VAL A 30 6.56 17.73 44.94
CA VAL A 30 5.62 16.68 45.35
C VAL A 30 5.02 17.10 46.67
N ILE A 31 3.70 16.93 46.83
CA ILE A 31 2.98 17.25 48.08
C ILE A 31 2.62 15.94 48.77
N LEU A 32 2.97 15.81 50.02
CA LEU A 32 2.61 14.68 50.88
C LEU A 32 1.95 15.18 52.19
N THR A 33 1.25 14.29 52.89
CA THR A 33 0.50 14.59 54.11
C THR A 33 1.33 14.43 55.39
N SER A 34 2.59 13.99 55.27
CA SER A 34 3.48 13.72 56.40
C SER A 34 4.89 14.22 56.13
N ASP A 35 5.61 14.58 57.17
CA ASP A 35 7.03 14.97 57.18
C ASP A 35 7.97 13.86 57.72
N SER A 36 7.43 12.67 57.96
CA SER A 36 8.20 11.54 58.48
C SER A 36 9.37 11.15 57.57
N LYS A 37 10.40 10.50 58.15
CA LYS A 37 11.54 9.99 57.39
C LYS A 37 11.12 9.08 56.21
N GLN A 38 10.01 8.34 56.35
CA GLN A 38 9.44 7.52 55.26
C GLN A 38 8.82 8.39 54.17
N ALA A 39 8.11 9.46 54.55
CA ALA A 39 7.54 10.42 53.59
C ALA A 39 8.64 11.15 52.81
N GLN A 40 9.74 11.54 53.49
CA GLN A 40 10.89 12.17 52.84
C GLN A 40 11.54 11.23 51.79
N LYS A 41 11.75 9.93 52.11
CA LYS A 41 12.27 8.94 51.19
C LYS A 41 11.32 8.74 49.97
N LYS A 42 10.01 8.72 50.22
CA LYS A 42 9.00 8.62 49.19
C LYS A 42 8.98 9.87 48.30
N ALA A 43 9.11 11.06 48.91
CA ALA A 43 9.18 12.33 48.17
C ALA A 43 10.42 12.38 47.28
N GLN A 44 11.59 11.98 47.80
CA GLN A 44 12.84 11.92 47.03
C GLN A 44 12.65 11.02 45.79
N LYS A 45 12.17 9.79 46.01
CA LYS A 45 11.94 8.85 44.88
C LYS A 45 11.00 9.43 43.81
N LEU A 46 9.91 10.08 44.23
CA LEU A 46 8.96 10.70 43.29
C LEU A 46 9.52 11.94 42.58
N LEU A 47 10.42 12.68 43.24
CA LEU A 47 11.13 13.82 42.63
C LEU A 47 12.17 13.35 41.65
N ASP A 48 12.97 12.33 42.02
CA ASP A 48 13.93 11.69 41.10
C ASP A 48 13.23 11.17 39.83
N GLU A 49 12.13 10.41 39.97
CA GLU A 49 11.32 9.96 38.82
C GLU A 49 10.80 11.12 37.95
N LYS A 50 10.42 12.27 38.57
CA LYS A 50 9.97 13.46 37.81
C LYS A 50 11.10 14.23 37.16
N ILE A 51 12.28 14.21 37.72
CA ILE A 51 13.49 14.87 37.21
C ILE A 51 14.05 13.98 36.06
N ASP A 52 14.25 12.68 36.33
CA ASP A 52 14.69 11.71 35.34
C ASP A 52 13.81 11.75 34.09
N LYS A 53 12.47 11.81 34.27
CA LYS A 53 11.54 11.95 33.14
C LYS A 53 11.72 13.26 32.36
N ALA A 54 12.09 14.35 33.02
CA ALA A 54 12.37 15.63 32.40
C ALA A 54 13.74 15.63 31.69
N GLU A 55 14.73 14.93 32.26
CA GLU A 55 16.07 14.75 31.69
C GLU A 55 16.10 13.70 30.57
N MET A 56 15.37 12.58 30.72
CA MET A 56 15.18 11.59 29.64
C MET A 56 14.57 12.21 28.37
N THR A 57 13.75 13.24 28.51
CA THR A 57 13.22 13.99 27.34
C THR A 57 14.32 14.75 26.59
N ALA A 58 15.50 14.93 27.18
CA ALA A 58 16.62 15.65 26.57
C ALA A 58 17.85 14.77 26.24
N THR A 59 17.99 13.61 26.89
CA THR A 59 19.02 12.61 26.57
C THR A 59 18.43 11.51 25.69
N LEU A 60 17.95 11.89 24.50
CA LEU A 60 17.34 10.99 23.51
C LEU A 60 18.35 10.05 22.82
N SER A 61 19.59 10.00 23.33
CA SER A 61 20.68 9.24 22.71
C SER A 61 20.60 7.71 22.88
N ASP A 62 19.75 7.21 23.77
CA ASP A 62 19.68 5.78 24.12
C ASP A 62 18.39 5.08 23.65
N ILE A 63 17.73 5.65 22.65
CA ILE A 63 16.53 5.01 22.05
C ILE A 63 16.91 3.72 21.34
N THR A 64 16.20 2.62 21.62
CA THR A 64 16.36 1.38 20.87
C THR A 64 15.76 1.49 19.48
N LEU A 65 16.23 0.70 18.55
CA LEU A 65 15.71 0.68 17.18
C LEU A 65 14.21 0.34 17.16
N TYR A 66 13.76 -0.53 18.05
CA TYR A 66 12.34 -0.87 18.17
C TYR A 66 11.50 0.34 18.58
N ASN A 67 11.91 1.05 19.62
CA ASN A 67 11.20 2.24 20.11
C ASN A 67 11.25 3.39 19.09
N LEU A 68 12.37 3.57 18.41
CA LEU A 68 12.49 4.55 17.32
C LEU A 68 11.50 4.26 16.19
N VAL A 69 11.39 3.00 15.78
CA VAL A 69 10.46 2.58 14.71
C VAL A 69 9.01 2.81 15.12
N ASP A 70 8.65 2.51 16.36
CA ASP A 70 7.29 2.70 16.90
C ASP A 70 6.94 4.19 17.03
N GLU A 71 7.86 5.00 17.54
CA GLU A 71 7.72 6.46 17.65
C GLU A 71 7.57 7.11 16.27
N TRP A 72 8.48 6.78 15.33
CA TRP A 72 8.38 7.25 13.95
C TRP A 72 7.04 6.87 13.31
N PHE A 73 6.61 5.62 13.51
CA PHE A 73 5.37 5.13 12.92
C PHE A 73 4.16 5.89 13.45
N THR A 74 4.11 6.13 14.75
CA THR A 74 3.06 6.92 15.40
C THR A 74 3.04 8.36 14.90
N HIS A 75 4.22 9.00 14.80
CA HIS A 75 4.36 10.34 14.24
C HIS A 75 3.95 10.38 12.77
N HIS A 76 4.44 9.43 11.97
CA HIS A 76 4.17 9.36 10.53
C HIS A 76 2.68 9.18 10.23
N GLN A 77 1.96 8.39 11.03
CA GLN A 77 0.50 8.25 10.91
C GLN A 77 -0.24 9.56 11.17
N LYS A 78 0.18 10.33 12.17
CA LYS A 78 -0.45 11.61 12.52
C LYS A 78 -0.24 12.67 11.43
N VAL A 79 0.99 12.74 10.89
CA VAL A 79 1.37 13.78 9.92
C VAL A 79 0.82 13.49 8.51
N HIS A 80 0.85 12.22 8.07
CA HIS A 80 0.59 11.89 6.66
C HIS A 80 -0.74 11.18 6.40
N GLN A 81 -1.56 10.93 7.44
CA GLN A 81 -2.86 10.25 7.31
C GLN A 81 -2.76 9.00 6.41
N ILE A 82 -1.73 8.17 6.65
CA ILE A 82 -1.40 7.04 5.79
C ILE A 82 -2.51 5.98 5.75
N ARG A 83 -2.68 5.37 4.58
CA ARG A 83 -3.73 4.39 4.34
C ARG A 83 -3.52 3.08 5.10
N PRO A 84 -4.60 2.36 5.45
CA PRO A 84 -4.51 1.05 6.11
C PRO A 84 -3.64 0.04 5.34
N SER A 85 -3.63 0.08 4.01
CA SER A 85 -2.75 -0.76 3.17
C SER A 85 -1.27 -0.44 3.38
N THR A 86 -0.90 0.84 3.47
CA THR A 86 0.47 1.28 3.74
C THR A 86 0.89 0.90 5.15
N ILE A 87 0.00 1.03 6.13
CA ILE A 87 0.21 0.58 7.51
C ILE A 87 0.56 -0.92 7.54
N ARG A 88 -0.21 -1.75 6.83
CA ARG A 88 0.05 -3.20 6.74
C ARG A 88 1.39 -3.50 6.08
N ALA A 89 1.74 -2.77 5.01
CA ALA A 89 3.03 -2.94 4.34
C ALA A 89 4.20 -2.58 5.26
N TYR A 90 4.13 -1.46 5.97
CA TYR A 90 5.16 -1.06 6.93
C TYR A 90 5.31 -2.07 8.07
N LYS A 91 4.20 -2.56 8.65
CA LYS A 91 4.26 -3.60 9.68
C LYS A 91 4.86 -4.91 9.17
N ALA A 92 4.62 -5.29 7.92
CA ALA A 92 5.24 -6.47 7.31
C ALA A 92 6.74 -6.28 7.13
N GLN A 93 7.19 -5.12 6.68
CA GLN A 93 8.61 -4.77 6.55
C GLN A 93 9.32 -4.71 7.92
N GLN A 94 8.68 -4.16 8.95
CA GLN A 94 9.20 -4.14 10.32
C GLN A 94 9.46 -5.56 10.86
N LYS A 95 8.57 -6.53 10.55
CA LYS A 95 8.79 -7.94 10.92
C LYS A 95 10.05 -8.51 10.28
N ILE A 96 10.35 -8.14 9.04
CA ILE A 96 11.57 -8.57 8.34
C ILE A 96 12.81 -7.92 8.98
N ILE A 97 12.76 -6.63 9.26
CA ILE A 97 13.86 -5.90 9.91
C ILE A 97 14.19 -6.55 11.24
N PHE A 98 13.21 -6.72 12.13
CA PHE A 98 13.40 -7.29 13.47
C PHE A 98 13.55 -8.82 13.51
N LYS A 99 13.46 -9.50 12.39
CA LYS A 99 13.90 -10.90 12.28
C LYS A 99 15.42 -11.02 12.18
N LYS A 100 16.09 -9.98 11.66
CA LYS A 100 17.54 -9.99 11.38
C LYS A 100 18.34 -8.98 12.23
N ILE A 101 17.70 -7.93 12.71
CA ILE A 101 18.31 -6.91 13.58
C ILE A 101 17.66 -7.00 14.95
N ASP A 102 18.47 -7.01 16.00
CA ASP A 102 17.99 -7.05 17.39
C ASP A 102 17.20 -5.77 17.70
N LYS A 103 16.06 -5.93 18.35
CA LYS A 103 15.16 -4.85 18.77
C LYS A 103 15.82 -3.88 19.76
N GLU A 104 16.70 -4.42 20.62
CA GLU A 104 17.42 -3.66 21.65
C GLU A 104 18.65 -2.92 21.09
N THR A 105 18.94 -3.05 19.79
CA THR A 105 20.00 -2.27 19.16
C THR A 105 19.74 -0.78 19.37
N LEU A 106 20.69 -0.06 19.96
CA LEU A 106 20.58 1.39 20.12
C LEU A 106 20.68 2.09 18.78
N ALA A 107 19.77 3.02 18.49
CA ALA A 107 19.74 3.74 17.22
C ALA A 107 21.06 4.46 16.89
N LYS A 108 21.72 5.02 17.91
CA LYS A 108 23.04 5.68 17.78
C LYS A 108 24.18 4.73 17.37
N ASN A 109 24.04 3.44 17.66
CA ASN A 109 25.03 2.41 17.32
C ASN A 109 24.69 1.66 16.02
N ALA A 110 23.53 1.92 15.43
CA ALA A 110 23.08 1.32 14.18
C ALA A 110 23.82 1.98 12.98
N ASP A 111 24.98 1.46 12.64
CA ASP A 111 25.89 2.00 11.65
C ASP A 111 25.61 1.49 10.22
N THR A 112 26.32 2.04 9.24
CA THR A 112 26.22 1.63 7.83
C THR A 112 26.55 0.16 7.64
N LYS A 113 27.50 -0.41 8.41
CA LYS A 113 27.91 -1.81 8.30
C LYS A 113 26.77 -2.76 8.71
N LEU A 114 26.07 -2.44 9.79
CA LEU A 114 24.90 -3.21 10.24
C LEU A 114 23.85 -3.29 9.11
N PHE A 115 23.51 -2.15 8.52
CA PHE A 115 22.49 -2.11 7.45
C PHE A 115 22.99 -2.71 6.15
N GLN A 116 24.28 -2.55 5.80
CA GLN A 116 24.84 -3.22 4.63
C GLN A 116 24.72 -4.74 4.76
N THR A 117 25.16 -5.30 5.91
CA THR A 117 25.03 -6.73 6.19
C THR A 117 23.56 -7.20 6.18
N PHE A 118 22.64 -6.37 6.71
CA PHE A 118 21.21 -6.66 6.66
C PHE A 118 20.71 -6.77 5.21
N PHE A 119 21.03 -5.80 4.34
CA PHE A 119 20.58 -5.79 2.95
C PHE A 119 21.24 -6.88 2.11
N ASP A 120 22.52 -7.16 2.32
CA ASP A 120 23.25 -8.22 1.62
C ASP A 120 22.68 -9.62 1.91
N GLY A 121 22.06 -9.78 3.09
CA GLY A 121 21.41 -11.01 3.48
C GLY A 121 19.92 -11.09 3.09
N LEU A 122 19.36 -10.16 2.31
CA LEU A 122 17.96 -10.20 1.88
C LEU A 122 17.81 -10.91 0.53
N GLU A 123 16.89 -11.88 0.48
CA GLU A 123 16.51 -12.63 -0.72
C GLU A 123 15.13 -12.22 -1.22
N TYR A 124 14.96 -10.93 -1.49
CA TYR A 124 13.71 -10.37 -2.01
C TYR A 124 13.91 -9.72 -3.39
N SER A 125 12.81 -9.43 -4.09
CA SER A 125 12.88 -8.66 -5.33
C SER A 125 13.51 -7.27 -5.13
N ASN A 126 14.14 -6.74 -6.18
CA ASN A 126 14.76 -5.41 -6.16
C ASN A 126 13.79 -4.32 -5.64
N ASP A 127 12.54 -4.34 -6.13
CA ASP A 127 11.52 -3.34 -5.76
C ASP A 127 11.12 -3.46 -4.28
N TYR A 128 11.02 -4.68 -3.75
CA TYR A 128 10.68 -4.88 -2.34
C TYR A 128 11.83 -4.51 -1.42
N THR A 129 13.07 -4.86 -1.79
CA THR A 129 14.29 -4.45 -1.07
C THR A 129 14.44 -2.92 -1.06
N ALA A 130 14.21 -2.26 -2.21
CA ALA A 130 14.18 -0.81 -2.30
C ALA A 130 13.11 -0.17 -1.40
N SER A 131 11.93 -0.80 -1.30
CA SER A 131 10.86 -0.34 -0.41
C SER A 131 11.25 -0.44 1.07
N ILE A 132 11.91 -1.53 1.49
CA ILE A 132 12.45 -1.66 2.86
C ILE A 132 13.51 -0.59 3.13
N LYS A 133 14.43 -0.35 2.17
CA LYS A 133 15.43 0.73 2.31
C LYS A 133 14.78 2.09 2.46
N SER A 134 13.75 2.38 1.67
CA SER A 134 13.01 3.63 1.73
C SER A 134 12.35 3.82 3.11
N GLN A 135 11.73 2.79 3.67
CA GLN A 135 11.14 2.86 5.01
C GLN A 135 12.21 3.13 6.06
N LEU A 136 13.30 2.35 6.09
CA LEU A 136 14.40 2.56 7.03
C LEU A 136 15.01 3.95 6.89
N ASN A 137 15.23 4.42 5.66
CA ASN A 137 15.75 5.76 5.41
C ASN A 137 14.82 6.86 5.98
N ASN A 138 13.50 6.70 5.88
CA ASN A 138 12.55 7.64 6.47
C ASN A 138 12.58 7.61 8.00
N ILE A 139 12.76 6.42 8.61
CA ILE A 139 12.94 6.27 10.07
C ILE A 139 14.21 6.97 10.52
N PHE A 140 15.33 6.76 9.84
CA PHE A 140 16.61 7.34 10.23
C PHE A 140 16.71 8.85 9.90
N LYS A 141 16.03 9.34 8.87
CA LYS A 141 15.81 10.79 8.66
C LYS A 141 15.04 11.42 9.81
N TYR A 142 14.05 10.72 10.33
CA TYR A 142 13.33 11.16 11.52
C TYR A 142 14.25 11.16 12.76
N ALA A 143 15.01 10.09 12.98
CA ALA A 143 15.96 9.99 14.08
C ALA A 143 17.00 11.12 14.06
N TYR A 144 17.53 11.45 12.88
CA TYR A 144 18.43 12.59 12.69
C TYR A 144 17.78 13.93 13.06
N ARG A 145 16.56 14.19 12.59
CA ARG A 145 15.81 15.42 12.92
C ARG A 145 15.51 15.54 14.41
N MET A 146 15.30 14.41 15.10
CA MET A 146 15.03 14.38 16.54
C MET A 146 16.32 14.42 17.38
N GLY A 147 17.49 14.42 16.75
CA GLY A 147 18.77 14.45 17.45
C GLY A 147 19.19 13.11 18.08
N TYR A 148 18.54 12.01 17.74
CA TYR A 148 18.89 10.67 18.26
C TYR A 148 20.18 10.11 17.66
N ILE A 149 20.53 10.58 16.48
CA ILE A 149 21.75 10.20 15.75
C ILE A 149 22.39 11.42 15.12
N SER A 150 23.69 11.37 14.88
CA SER A 150 24.48 12.45 14.27
C SER A 150 24.50 12.40 12.74
N GLU A 151 24.30 11.23 12.12
CA GLU A 151 24.23 11.03 10.67
C GLU A 151 23.26 9.89 10.33
N ASN A 152 22.74 9.90 9.10
CA ASN A 152 21.88 8.82 8.63
C ASN A 152 22.71 7.68 8.03
N PRO A 153 22.80 6.50 8.65
CA PRO A 153 23.64 5.40 8.18
C PRO A 153 23.16 4.80 6.84
N LEU A 154 21.90 5.01 6.45
CA LEU A 154 21.31 4.46 5.22
C LEU A 154 21.80 5.19 3.95
N GLU A 155 22.33 6.38 4.06
CA GLU A 155 22.83 7.15 2.91
C GLU A 155 24.00 6.46 2.21
N LYS A 156 24.89 5.84 2.99
CA LYS A 156 26.08 5.14 2.49
C LYS A 156 25.81 3.68 2.11
N VAL A 157 24.64 3.11 2.45
CA VAL A 157 24.30 1.73 2.13
C VAL A 157 24.07 1.56 0.64
N GLN A 158 24.72 0.57 0.04
CA GLN A 158 24.58 0.20 -1.37
C GLN A 158 23.81 -1.11 -1.48
N ILE A 159 22.73 -1.12 -2.29
CA ILE A 159 22.00 -2.35 -2.59
C ILE A 159 22.49 -2.88 -3.93
N SER A 160 22.97 -4.12 -3.90
CA SER A 160 23.25 -4.86 -5.13
C SER A 160 21.93 -5.28 -5.75
N TYR A 161 21.45 -4.52 -6.71
CA TYR A 161 20.30 -4.91 -7.50
C TYR A 161 20.73 -5.94 -8.55
N ALA A 162 19.95 -7.03 -8.67
CA ALA A 162 20.13 -7.93 -9.80
C ALA A 162 20.03 -7.13 -11.11
N LYS A 163 21.05 -7.29 -11.97
CA LYS A 163 21.08 -6.59 -13.27
C LYS A 163 19.77 -6.87 -14.02
N LYS A 164 19.22 -5.80 -14.58
CA LYS A 164 18.08 -5.93 -15.49
C LYS A 164 18.66 -6.40 -16.84
N ASP A 165 18.75 -7.71 -17.02
CA ASP A 165 19.18 -8.35 -18.27
C ASP A 165 18.16 -8.13 -19.39
N GLU A 166 18.48 -8.57 -20.61
CA GLU A 166 17.55 -8.61 -21.77
C GLU A 166 16.22 -9.32 -21.43
N ALA A 167 16.25 -10.31 -20.51
CA ALA A 167 15.06 -10.89 -19.87
C ALA A 167 14.10 -9.88 -19.22
N THR A 168 14.55 -8.63 -18.97
CA THR A 168 13.68 -7.56 -18.46
C THR A 168 12.89 -6.89 -19.61
N ARG A 169 13.37 -6.93 -20.85
CA ARG A 169 12.60 -6.47 -22.03
C ARG A 169 11.48 -7.45 -22.36
N GLU A 170 11.74 -8.74 -22.31
CA GLU A 170 10.70 -9.79 -22.42
C GLU A 170 9.60 -9.64 -21.35
N LYS A 171 9.92 -9.07 -20.18
CA LYS A 171 8.94 -8.84 -19.11
C LYS A 171 7.85 -7.82 -19.43
N ILE A 172 7.99 -6.95 -20.43
CA ILE A 172 6.92 -6.02 -20.81
C ILE A 172 5.85 -6.78 -21.59
N ASP A 173 6.21 -7.63 -22.54
CA ASP A 173 5.28 -8.48 -23.29
C ASP A 173 4.52 -9.45 -22.39
N ASN A 174 5.14 -9.87 -21.27
CA ASN A 174 4.48 -10.73 -20.29
C ASN A 174 3.50 -9.97 -19.36
N LYS A 175 3.47 -8.64 -19.42
CA LYS A 175 2.60 -7.82 -18.56
C LYS A 175 1.24 -7.51 -19.14
N TYR A 176 1.01 -7.77 -20.41
CA TYR A 176 -0.29 -7.62 -21.06
C TYR A 176 -0.58 -8.86 -21.93
N LEU A 177 -1.83 -8.99 -22.30
CA LEU A 177 -2.31 -10.07 -23.19
C LEU A 177 -2.56 -9.50 -24.57
N GLU A 178 -2.29 -10.29 -25.60
CA GLU A 178 -2.86 -10.03 -26.91
C GLU A 178 -4.38 -10.26 -26.85
N LYS A 179 -5.10 -9.74 -27.85
CA LYS A 179 -6.57 -9.80 -27.85
C LYS A 179 -7.11 -11.23 -27.74
N ASP A 180 -6.57 -12.14 -28.52
CA ASP A 180 -6.94 -13.57 -28.53
C ASP A 180 -6.58 -14.28 -27.22
N GLU A 181 -5.43 -13.95 -26.61
CA GLU A 181 -5.03 -14.46 -25.30
C GLU A 181 -6.01 -14.00 -24.20
N ALA A 182 -6.41 -12.72 -24.24
CA ALA A 182 -7.37 -12.17 -23.29
C ALA A 182 -8.74 -12.84 -23.42
N GLU A 183 -9.24 -12.99 -24.63
CA GLU A 183 -10.51 -13.66 -24.92
C GLU A 183 -10.48 -15.15 -24.50
N LYS A 184 -9.38 -15.84 -24.76
CA LYS A 184 -9.17 -17.24 -24.37
C LYS A 184 -9.15 -17.41 -22.85
N LEU A 185 -8.45 -16.53 -22.13
CA LEU A 185 -8.41 -16.54 -20.68
C LEU A 185 -9.78 -16.25 -20.06
N ILE A 186 -10.48 -15.22 -20.52
CA ILE A 186 -11.83 -14.87 -20.06
C ILE A 186 -12.80 -16.01 -20.33
N LYS A 187 -12.77 -16.62 -21.52
CA LYS A 187 -13.60 -17.78 -21.87
C LYS A 187 -13.36 -18.96 -20.92
N GLU A 188 -12.10 -19.26 -20.58
CA GLU A 188 -11.78 -20.33 -19.61
C GLU A 188 -12.28 -20.01 -18.21
N LEU A 189 -12.24 -18.75 -17.76
CA LEU A 189 -12.83 -18.34 -16.48
C LEU A 189 -14.35 -18.56 -16.46
N TYR A 190 -15.05 -18.27 -17.56
CA TYR A 190 -16.49 -18.49 -17.68
C TYR A 190 -16.88 -19.97 -17.73
N ARG A 191 -16.01 -20.85 -18.18
CA ARG A 191 -16.29 -22.27 -18.37
C ARG A 191 -16.67 -23.00 -17.09
N ARG A 192 -16.21 -22.51 -15.93
CA ARG A 192 -16.38 -23.18 -14.64
C ARG A 192 -17.28 -22.39 -13.70
N PRO A 193 -18.27 -23.02 -13.05
CA PRO A 193 -19.14 -22.35 -12.07
C PRO A 193 -18.38 -21.68 -10.93
N SER A 194 -17.22 -22.24 -10.53
CA SER A 194 -16.40 -21.69 -9.44
C SER A 194 -15.66 -20.41 -9.81
N THR A 195 -15.39 -20.16 -11.11
CA THR A 195 -14.66 -18.98 -11.61
C THR A 195 -15.53 -18.05 -12.47
N TYR A 196 -16.78 -18.39 -12.72
CA TYR A 196 -17.68 -17.64 -13.58
C TYR A 196 -17.79 -16.15 -13.17
N ARG A 197 -17.98 -15.86 -11.88
CA ARG A 197 -18.03 -14.50 -11.36
C ARG A 197 -16.67 -13.76 -11.45
N VAL A 198 -15.57 -14.52 -11.35
CA VAL A 198 -14.23 -14.00 -11.61
C VAL A 198 -14.09 -13.61 -13.08
N GLY A 199 -14.63 -14.43 -14.00
CA GLY A 199 -14.67 -14.14 -15.43
C GLY A 199 -15.39 -12.83 -15.75
N ARG A 200 -16.52 -12.56 -15.08
CA ARG A 200 -17.23 -11.27 -15.24
C ARG A 200 -16.40 -10.07 -14.81
N LEU A 201 -15.82 -10.14 -13.62
CA LEU A 201 -14.97 -9.06 -13.15
C LEU A 201 -13.74 -8.87 -14.06
N ALA A 202 -13.13 -9.97 -14.54
CA ALA A 202 -12.03 -9.95 -15.49
C ALA A 202 -12.43 -9.27 -16.81
N GLU A 203 -13.58 -9.63 -17.35
CA GLU A 203 -14.12 -9.04 -18.58
C GLU A 203 -14.45 -7.56 -18.39
N PHE A 204 -15.06 -7.17 -17.28
CA PHE A 204 -15.31 -5.77 -16.97
C PHE A 204 -14.00 -4.96 -16.93
N MET A 205 -12.97 -5.48 -16.23
CA MET A 205 -11.66 -4.83 -16.18
C MET A 205 -10.96 -4.76 -17.54
N TYR A 206 -11.13 -5.77 -18.39
CA TYR A 206 -10.63 -5.79 -19.75
C TYR A 206 -11.31 -4.70 -20.62
N LEU A 207 -12.62 -4.54 -20.50
CA LEU A 207 -13.40 -3.57 -21.29
C LEU A 207 -13.25 -2.11 -20.81
N THR A 208 -12.93 -1.89 -19.54
CA THR A 208 -12.91 -0.56 -18.93
C THR A 208 -11.53 -0.07 -18.53
N GLY A 209 -10.56 -0.96 -18.35
CA GLY A 209 -9.25 -0.64 -17.80
C GLY A 209 -9.25 -0.31 -16.30
N CYS A 210 -10.35 -0.55 -15.57
CA CYS A 210 -10.44 -0.31 -14.13
C CYS A 210 -9.43 -1.15 -13.34
N ARG A 211 -8.94 -0.60 -12.21
CA ARG A 211 -8.23 -1.41 -11.23
C ARG A 211 -9.22 -2.32 -10.51
N ILE A 212 -8.77 -3.52 -10.10
CA ILE A 212 -9.65 -4.44 -9.37
C ILE A 212 -10.25 -3.79 -8.11
N GLY A 213 -9.46 -2.95 -7.38
CA GLY A 213 -9.96 -2.26 -6.20
C GLY A 213 -11.01 -1.20 -6.47
N GLU A 214 -11.07 -0.68 -7.68
CA GLU A 214 -12.11 0.22 -8.16
C GLU A 214 -13.35 -0.60 -8.55
N ALA A 215 -13.17 -1.67 -9.31
CA ALA A 215 -14.27 -2.47 -9.86
C ALA A 215 -15.08 -3.23 -8.79
N VAL A 216 -14.43 -3.79 -7.76
CA VAL A 216 -15.11 -4.61 -6.74
C VAL A 216 -16.00 -3.83 -5.77
N ILE A 217 -15.93 -2.48 -5.79
CA ILE A 217 -16.72 -1.61 -4.91
C ILE A 217 -17.81 -0.85 -5.68
N LEU A 218 -17.98 -1.13 -6.96
CA LEU A 218 -19.03 -0.48 -7.75
C LEU A 218 -20.40 -0.95 -7.30
N THR A 219 -21.26 0.03 -7.06
CA THR A 219 -22.68 -0.17 -6.77
C THR A 219 -23.51 0.20 -8.01
N PRO A 220 -24.76 -0.21 -8.13
CA PRO A 220 -25.64 0.24 -9.23
C PRO A 220 -25.71 1.76 -9.37
N GLU A 221 -25.61 2.51 -8.27
CA GLU A 221 -25.65 3.98 -8.22
C GLU A 221 -24.39 4.64 -8.81
N ASP A 222 -23.28 3.91 -8.95
CA ASP A 222 -22.09 4.42 -9.63
C ASP A 222 -22.26 4.45 -11.17
N PHE A 223 -23.33 3.85 -11.70
CA PHE A 223 -23.66 3.83 -13.13
C PHE A 223 -24.73 4.89 -13.46
N SER A 224 -24.72 5.38 -14.72
CA SER A 224 -25.82 6.19 -15.24
C SER A 224 -27.12 5.34 -15.33
N GLU A 225 -28.29 6.00 -15.38
CA GLU A 225 -29.58 5.32 -15.44
C GLU A 225 -29.72 4.31 -16.59
N ASP A 226 -29.10 4.59 -17.71
CA ASP A 226 -29.05 3.73 -18.92
C ASP A 226 -27.80 2.82 -18.95
N PHE A 227 -27.02 2.78 -17.88
CA PHE A 227 -25.74 2.07 -17.81
C PHE A 227 -24.69 2.45 -18.88
N SER A 228 -24.89 3.55 -19.60
CA SER A 228 -23.92 4.00 -20.63
C SER A 228 -22.61 4.52 -20.06
N GLY A 229 -22.57 4.88 -18.77
CA GLY A 229 -21.41 5.38 -18.08
C GLY A 229 -21.25 4.83 -16.66
N VAL A 230 -20.00 4.80 -16.17
CA VAL A 230 -19.68 4.46 -14.78
C VAL A 230 -18.74 5.49 -14.16
N SER A 231 -19.06 5.95 -12.97
CA SER A 231 -18.26 6.90 -12.19
C SER A 231 -17.34 6.15 -11.22
N ILE A 232 -16.04 6.26 -11.43
CA ILE A 232 -15.02 5.69 -10.55
C ILE A 232 -14.64 6.75 -9.52
N THR A 233 -15.09 6.60 -8.27
CA THR A 233 -14.93 7.60 -7.21
C THR A 233 -14.23 7.06 -5.97
N GLY A 234 -13.72 5.83 -6.01
CA GLY A 234 -13.10 5.21 -4.85
C GLY A 234 -12.36 3.92 -5.15
N THR A 235 -11.86 3.32 -4.10
CA THR A 235 -11.23 2.00 -4.13
C THR A 235 -11.59 1.23 -2.88
N ILE A 236 -11.45 -0.10 -2.91
CA ILE A 236 -11.76 -0.93 -1.75
C ILE A 236 -10.80 -0.66 -0.59
N ASP A 237 -11.38 -0.44 0.58
CA ASP A 237 -10.67 -0.48 1.86
C ASP A 237 -11.16 -1.68 2.66
N TYR A 238 -10.25 -2.63 2.90
CA TYR A 238 -10.58 -3.83 3.66
C TYR A 238 -10.66 -3.59 5.18
N GLY A 239 -10.26 -2.40 5.68
CA GLY A 239 -10.30 -2.09 7.10
C GLY A 239 -9.70 -3.21 7.96
N ASN A 240 -10.52 -3.75 8.87
CA ASN A 240 -10.16 -4.86 9.77
C ASN A 240 -10.45 -6.26 9.18
N GLY A 241 -10.60 -6.38 7.85
CA GLY A 241 -10.82 -7.65 7.18
C GLY A 241 -11.76 -7.54 5.97
N PHE A 242 -11.82 -8.60 5.17
CA PHE A 242 -12.57 -8.59 3.91
C PHE A 242 -14.10 -8.47 4.09
N ARG A 243 -14.65 -8.92 5.24
CA ARG A 243 -16.09 -8.78 5.55
C ARG A 243 -16.47 -7.35 5.93
N ALA A 244 -15.50 -6.55 6.36
CA ALA A 244 -15.66 -5.14 6.68
C ALA A 244 -15.20 -4.23 5.53
N ALA A 245 -15.05 -4.81 4.33
CA ALA A 245 -14.62 -4.08 3.15
C ALA A 245 -15.67 -3.02 2.77
N ARG A 246 -15.19 -1.79 2.57
CA ARG A 246 -16.02 -0.64 2.21
C ARG A 246 -15.35 0.22 1.15
N LYS A 247 -16.13 1.11 0.54
CA LYS A 247 -15.61 2.14 -0.36
C LYS A 247 -14.75 3.12 0.43
N GLY A 248 -13.49 3.23 0.06
CA GLY A 248 -12.54 4.22 0.56
C GLY A 248 -12.21 5.26 -0.50
N PRO A 249 -11.55 6.37 -0.14
CA PRO A 249 -11.21 7.41 -1.10
C PRO A 249 -10.25 6.86 -2.19
N PRO A 250 -10.27 7.45 -3.40
CA PRO A 250 -9.37 7.06 -4.49
C PRO A 250 -7.91 7.31 -4.12
N LYS A 251 -6.98 6.66 -4.82
CA LYS A 251 -5.54 6.79 -4.51
C LYS A 251 -5.02 8.21 -4.75
N THR A 252 -5.52 8.88 -5.79
CA THR A 252 -5.24 10.27 -6.15
C THR A 252 -6.54 10.93 -6.59
N LEU A 253 -6.62 12.26 -6.58
CA LEU A 253 -7.79 13.00 -7.06
C LEU A 253 -8.08 12.71 -8.54
N MET A 254 -7.05 12.54 -9.36
CA MET A 254 -7.15 12.18 -10.79
C MET A 254 -7.71 10.76 -11.02
N SER A 255 -7.80 9.95 -9.96
CA SER A 255 -8.46 8.63 -10.07
C SER A 255 -9.98 8.76 -10.20
N ASN A 256 -10.57 9.90 -9.83
CA ASN A 256 -11.99 10.19 -10.07
C ASN A 256 -12.19 10.45 -11.56
N ARG A 257 -13.02 9.63 -12.18
CA ARG A 257 -13.30 9.72 -13.61
C ARG A 257 -14.60 9.02 -13.96
N THR A 258 -15.20 9.39 -15.07
CA THR A 258 -16.32 8.68 -15.68
C THR A 258 -15.83 7.94 -16.92
N ILE A 259 -16.26 6.68 -17.07
CA ILE A 259 -15.90 5.83 -18.20
C ILE A 259 -17.17 5.49 -18.98
N ASN A 260 -17.20 5.84 -20.25
CA ASN A 260 -18.28 5.40 -21.14
C ASN A 260 -18.15 3.91 -21.41
N LEU A 261 -19.27 3.20 -21.31
CA LEU A 261 -19.35 1.75 -21.42
C LEU A 261 -19.83 1.33 -22.83
N THR A 262 -19.27 0.23 -23.30
CA THR A 262 -19.73 -0.41 -24.55
C THR A 262 -21.01 -1.22 -24.31
N PRO A 263 -21.84 -1.48 -25.32
CA PRO A 263 -23.05 -2.32 -25.18
C PRO A 263 -22.77 -3.70 -24.55
N ARG A 264 -21.59 -4.29 -24.84
CA ARG A 264 -21.16 -5.55 -24.22
C ARG A 264 -20.92 -5.39 -22.72
N CYS A 265 -20.34 -4.28 -22.31
CA CYS A 265 -20.07 -3.98 -20.89
C CYS A 265 -21.39 -3.71 -20.14
N ILE A 266 -22.34 -3.00 -20.75
CA ILE A 266 -23.68 -2.74 -20.18
C ILE A 266 -24.39 -4.05 -19.87
N LYS A 267 -24.52 -4.95 -20.86
CA LYS A 267 -25.14 -6.29 -20.68
C LYS A 267 -24.46 -7.12 -19.58
N LEU A 268 -23.14 -6.98 -19.43
CA LEU A 268 -22.39 -7.68 -18.38
C LEU A 268 -22.74 -7.16 -16.98
N VAL A 269 -22.90 -5.84 -16.83
CA VAL A 269 -23.27 -5.18 -15.58
C VAL A 269 -24.70 -5.56 -15.19
N GLU A 270 -25.66 -5.38 -16.10
CA GLU A 270 -27.07 -5.75 -15.91
C GLU A 270 -27.22 -7.20 -15.45
N ARG A 271 -26.57 -8.14 -16.18
CA ARG A 271 -26.58 -9.56 -15.80
C ARG A 271 -25.96 -9.81 -14.43
N SER A 272 -24.94 -9.05 -14.04
CA SER A 272 -24.33 -9.19 -12.71
C SER A 272 -25.27 -8.75 -11.60
N ILE A 273 -26.02 -7.67 -11.82
CA ILE A 273 -27.02 -7.15 -10.88
C ILE A 273 -28.18 -8.15 -10.75
N ASP A 274 -28.71 -8.66 -11.87
CA ASP A 274 -29.85 -9.61 -11.87
C ASP A 274 -29.49 -10.92 -11.17
N GLU A 275 -28.29 -11.46 -11.41
CA GLU A 275 -27.86 -12.66 -10.68
C GLU A 275 -27.64 -12.41 -9.19
N ASN A 276 -27.16 -11.24 -8.78
CA ASN A 276 -27.04 -10.92 -7.38
C ASN A 276 -28.41 -10.86 -6.71
N LYS A 277 -29.42 -10.27 -7.38
CA LYS A 277 -30.82 -10.28 -6.93
C LYS A 277 -31.35 -11.69 -6.79
N LEU A 278 -31.17 -12.54 -7.81
CA LEU A 278 -31.63 -13.93 -7.79
C LEU A 278 -30.94 -14.73 -6.67
N ASP A 279 -29.60 -14.64 -6.54
CA ASP A 279 -28.88 -15.34 -5.49
C ASP A 279 -29.28 -14.87 -4.08
N SER A 280 -29.60 -13.60 -3.91
CA SER A 280 -30.08 -13.07 -2.61
C SER A 280 -31.41 -13.66 -2.18
N LEU A 281 -32.28 -14.04 -3.14
CA LEU A 281 -33.59 -14.64 -2.89
C LEU A 281 -33.52 -16.16 -2.74
N THR A 282 -32.56 -16.83 -3.39
CA THR A 282 -32.58 -18.29 -3.53
C THR A 282 -31.47 -19.01 -2.77
N ARG A 283 -30.40 -18.30 -2.36
CA ARG A 283 -29.22 -18.93 -1.77
C ARG A 283 -29.15 -18.70 -0.26
N ASN A 284 -29.22 -19.78 0.51
CA ASN A 284 -28.99 -19.73 1.96
C ASN A 284 -27.59 -19.21 2.30
N GLY A 285 -27.51 -18.27 3.25
CA GLY A 285 -26.25 -17.66 3.71
C GLY A 285 -25.62 -16.66 2.71
N TYR A 286 -26.38 -16.24 1.71
CA TYR A 286 -25.97 -15.11 0.88
C TYR A 286 -25.98 -13.83 1.72
N LEU A 287 -24.90 -13.06 1.63
CA LEU A 287 -24.79 -11.76 2.30
C LEU A 287 -25.16 -10.69 1.28
N PRO A 288 -26.40 -10.16 1.32
CA PRO A 288 -26.82 -9.12 0.38
C PRO A 288 -25.94 -7.90 0.61
N GLY A 289 -25.22 -7.50 -0.41
CA GLY A 289 -24.38 -6.30 -0.47
C GLY A 289 -24.82 -5.44 -1.64
N GLU A 290 -24.41 -4.20 -1.61
CA GLU A 290 -24.72 -3.19 -2.65
C GLU A 290 -23.82 -3.29 -3.88
N TYR A 291 -22.78 -4.16 -3.86
CA TYR A 291 -21.78 -4.21 -4.93
C TYR A 291 -22.22 -5.07 -6.13
N VAL A 292 -21.85 -4.62 -7.33
CA VAL A 292 -22.14 -5.30 -8.60
C VAL A 292 -21.30 -6.57 -8.77
N PHE A 293 -20.01 -6.52 -8.46
CA PHE A 293 -19.08 -7.63 -8.65
C PHE A 293 -18.74 -8.33 -7.33
N VAL A 294 -19.52 -9.34 -7.00
CA VAL A 294 -19.40 -10.10 -5.75
C VAL A 294 -19.07 -11.57 -5.97
N THR A 295 -18.64 -12.24 -4.92
CA THR A 295 -18.50 -13.70 -4.89
C THR A 295 -19.89 -14.37 -4.89
N LYS A 296 -19.91 -15.69 -5.04
CA LYS A 296 -21.16 -16.48 -4.92
C LYS A 296 -21.89 -16.32 -3.56
N ASN A 297 -21.25 -15.75 -2.56
CA ASN A 297 -21.80 -15.52 -1.23
C ASN A 297 -22.18 -14.05 -1.00
N GLY A 298 -22.15 -13.19 -2.03
CA GLY A 298 -22.49 -11.77 -1.92
C GLY A 298 -21.39 -10.86 -1.37
N THR A 299 -20.20 -11.39 -1.07
CA THR A 299 -19.08 -10.59 -0.56
C THR A 299 -18.19 -10.03 -1.67
N PRO A 300 -17.51 -8.90 -1.48
CA PRO A 300 -16.52 -8.40 -2.43
C PRO A 300 -15.42 -9.44 -2.72
N MET A 301 -14.92 -9.48 -3.95
CA MET A 301 -13.82 -10.38 -4.32
C MET A 301 -12.50 -9.92 -3.70
N ILE A 302 -11.70 -10.89 -3.19
CA ILE A 302 -10.38 -10.63 -2.62
C ILE A 302 -9.32 -10.77 -3.73
N TYR A 303 -8.36 -9.85 -3.78
CA TYR A 303 -7.26 -9.85 -4.77
C TYR A 303 -6.54 -11.19 -4.90
N SER A 304 -6.19 -11.80 -3.76
CA SER A 304 -5.46 -13.07 -3.77
C SER A 304 -6.27 -14.21 -4.38
N SER A 305 -7.59 -14.23 -4.15
CA SER A 305 -8.49 -15.23 -4.72
C SER A 305 -8.68 -15.02 -6.23
N PHE A 306 -8.83 -13.76 -6.64
CA PHE A 306 -8.91 -13.38 -8.04
C PHE A 306 -7.63 -13.77 -8.80
N ASN A 307 -6.45 -13.34 -8.32
CA ASN A 307 -5.18 -13.66 -8.95
C ASN A 307 -4.91 -15.17 -9.02
N ARG A 308 -5.27 -15.92 -7.98
CA ARG A 308 -5.15 -17.38 -7.96
C ARG A 308 -6.04 -18.06 -9.01
N ALA A 309 -7.24 -17.53 -9.23
CA ALA A 309 -8.12 -18.01 -10.30
C ALA A 309 -7.55 -17.71 -11.69
N LEU A 310 -6.95 -16.54 -11.88
CA LEU A 310 -6.27 -16.17 -13.14
C LEU A 310 -5.11 -17.11 -13.44
N VAL A 311 -4.21 -17.33 -12.49
CA VAL A 311 -3.05 -18.23 -12.66
C VAL A 311 -3.51 -19.62 -13.08
N ARG A 312 -4.45 -20.21 -12.33
CA ARG A 312 -5.00 -21.55 -12.66
C ARG A 312 -5.74 -21.59 -14.00
N ALA A 313 -6.39 -20.52 -14.42
CA ALA A 313 -7.01 -20.45 -15.74
C ALA A 313 -5.96 -20.31 -16.84
N GLY A 314 -4.93 -19.50 -16.62
CA GLY A 314 -3.80 -19.33 -17.53
C GLY A 314 -3.04 -20.60 -17.77
N GLU A 315 -2.73 -21.37 -16.74
CA GLU A 315 -2.11 -22.71 -16.82
C GLU A 315 -2.90 -23.64 -17.77
N ARG A 316 -4.23 -23.59 -17.72
CA ARG A 316 -5.08 -24.43 -18.57
C ARG A 316 -5.14 -24.00 -20.03
N VAL A 317 -4.74 -22.78 -20.32
CA VAL A 317 -4.80 -22.22 -21.69
C VAL A 317 -3.42 -21.86 -22.27
N GLY A 318 -2.34 -22.26 -21.58
CA GLY A 318 -0.95 -22.08 -22.04
C GLY A 318 -0.43 -20.65 -21.93
N LEU A 319 -0.83 -19.93 -20.85
CA LEU A 319 -0.41 -18.55 -20.56
C LEU A 319 0.45 -18.43 -19.30
N GLU A 320 1.17 -19.49 -18.94
CA GLU A 320 2.04 -19.54 -17.72
C GLU A 320 3.19 -18.52 -17.79
N HIS A 321 3.62 -18.16 -19.00
CA HIS A 321 4.67 -17.19 -19.23
C HIS A 321 4.22 -15.74 -18.94
N LYS A 322 2.90 -15.48 -18.91
CA LYS A 322 2.34 -14.15 -18.63
C LYS A 322 2.28 -13.85 -17.13
N THR A 323 2.45 -12.59 -16.75
CA THR A 323 2.32 -12.13 -15.36
C THR A 323 0.85 -11.99 -14.98
N LEU A 324 0.18 -13.12 -14.69
CA LEU A 324 -1.26 -13.21 -14.47
C LEU A 324 -1.67 -12.64 -13.10
N THR A 325 -1.79 -11.33 -13.04
CA THR A 325 -2.35 -10.57 -11.92
C THR A 325 -3.55 -9.74 -12.37
N SER A 326 -4.29 -9.18 -11.43
CA SER A 326 -5.43 -8.30 -11.76
C SER A 326 -5.04 -7.11 -12.66
N HIS A 327 -3.80 -6.65 -12.60
CA HIS A 327 -3.32 -5.55 -13.44
C HIS A 327 -3.17 -5.92 -14.91
N ILE A 328 -3.12 -7.21 -15.26
CA ILE A 328 -2.92 -7.65 -16.66
C ILE A 328 -4.04 -7.14 -17.58
N PHE A 329 -5.30 -7.18 -17.12
CA PHE A 329 -6.44 -6.70 -17.92
C PHE A 329 -6.38 -5.19 -18.19
N ARG A 330 -5.92 -4.42 -17.22
CA ARG A 330 -5.72 -2.99 -17.41
C ARG A 330 -4.57 -2.70 -18.36
N HIS A 331 -3.48 -3.43 -18.27
CA HIS A 331 -2.35 -3.33 -19.19
C HIS A 331 -2.76 -3.74 -20.61
N THR A 332 -3.55 -4.79 -20.74
CA THR A 332 -4.15 -5.22 -22.01
C THR A 332 -5.08 -4.14 -22.59
N HIS A 333 -5.91 -3.51 -21.75
CA HIS A 333 -6.76 -2.41 -22.21
C HIS A 333 -5.93 -1.24 -22.77
N VAL A 334 -4.84 -0.87 -22.09
CA VAL A 334 -3.89 0.16 -22.55
C VAL A 334 -3.24 -0.24 -23.88
N SER A 335 -2.76 -1.50 -23.98
CA SER A 335 -2.15 -2.03 -25.20
C SER A 335 -3.11 -1.95 -26.39
N LEU A 336 -4.34 -2.45 -26.22
CA LEU A 336 -5.36 -2.44 -27.28
C LEU A 336 -5.72 -1.02 -27.74
N LEU A 337 -5.83 -0.05 -26.82
CA LEU A 337 -6.10 1.34 -27.19
C LEU A 337 -4.92 1.95 -27.95
N ALA A 338 -3.69 1.65 -27.54
CA ALA A 338 -2.48 2.10 -28.23
C ALA A 338 -2.38 1.49 -29.65
N GLU A 339 -2.68 0.20 -29.82
CA GLU A 339 -2.73 -0.50 -31.11
C GLU A 339 -3.76 0.10 -32.08
N ASN A 340 -4.86 0.62 -31.52
CA ASN A 340 -5.89 1.31 -32.29
C ASN A 340 -5.62 2.81 -32.49
N GLY A 341 -4.41 3.28 -32.20
CA GLY A 341 -3.98 4.65 -32.47
C GLY A 341 -4.53 5.70 -31.50
N ILE A 342 -5.13 5.30 -30.37
CA ILE A 342 -5.62 6.24 -29.36
C ILE A 342 -4.42 6.92 -28.69
N GLN A 343 -4.48 8.24 -28.57
CA GLN A 343 -3.40 9.05 -27.97
C GLN A 343 -3.16 8.70 -26.51
N LEU A 344 -1.89 8.72 -26.09
CA LEU A 344 -1.48 8.37 -24.72
C LEU A 344 -2.23 9.18 -23.65
N THR A 345 -2.45 10.47 -23.88
CA THR A 345 -3.17 11.36 -22.96
C THR A 345 -4.60 10.90 -22.71
N ALA A 346 -5.34 10.55 -23.77
CA ALA A 346 -6.71 10.03 -23.67
C ALA A 346 -6.73 8.64 -22.97
N ILE A 347 -5.73 7.79 -23.22
CA ILE A 347 -5.59 6.52 -22.51
C ILE A 347 -5.34 6.77 -21.01
N MET A 348 -4.43 7.68 -20.67
CA MET A 348 -4.11 8.01 -19.27
C MET A 348 -5.33 8.57 -18.51
N GLU A 349 -6.09 9.46 -19.14
CA GLU A 349 -7.34 9.99 -18.59
C GLU A 349 -8.36 8.86 -18.34
N ARG A 350 -8.62 8.01 -19.35
CA ARG A 350 -9.56 6.89 -19.25
C ARG A 350 -9.20 5.92 -18.14
N VAL A 351 -7.91 5.60 -17.99
CA VAL A 351 -7.49 4.67 -16.94
C VAL A 351 -7.22 5.36 -15.59
N GLY A 352 -7.20 6.71 -15.51
CA GLY A 352 -6.93 7.48 -14.30
C GLY A 352 -5.49 7.32 -13.82
N HIS A 353 -4.53 7.67 -14.71
CA HIS A 353 -3.11 7.77 -14.40
C HIS A 353 -2.66 9.22 -14.50
N GLU A 354 -2.10 9.74 -13.42
CA GLU A 354 -1.51 11.08 -13.39
C GLU A 354 -0.08 11.05 -13.96
N ASP A 355 0.69 10.03 -13.56
CA ASP A 355 2.05 9.81 -14.00
C ASP A 355 2.34 8.30 -13.88
N SER A 356 2.33 7.58 -14.98
CA SER A 356 2.46 6.12 -14.96
C SER A 356 3.51 5.65 -15.93
N ASP A 357 4.71 5.47 -15.41
CA ASP A 357 5.83 4.82 -16.09
C ASP A 357 5.41 3.55 -16.85
N ILE A 358 4.53 2.74 -16.26
CA ILE A 358 4.14 1.48 -16.87
C ILE A 358 3.19 1.66 -18.06
N THR A 359 2.24 2.61 -17.99
CA THR A 359 1.34 2.93 -19.12
C THR A 359 2.14 3.49 -20.29
N THR A 360 3.04 4.43 -20.01
CA THR A 360 3.96 5.00 -21.01
C THR A 360 4.88 3.94 -21.61
N LYS A 361 5.41 3.02 -20.80
CA LYS A 361 6.26 1.91 -21.28
C LYS A 361 5.49 0.97 -22.19
N ILE A 362 4.28 0.56 -21.83
CA ILE A 362 3.44 -0.31 -22.65
C ILE A 362 3.09 0.41 -23.97
N TYR A 363 2.61 1.65 -23.88
CA TYR A 363 2.28 2.46 -25.05
C TYR A 363 3.47 2.58 -26.03
N THR A 364 4.65 2.95 -25.51
CA THR A 364 5.87 3.10 -26.30
C THR A 364 6.31 1.77 -26.92
N HIS A 365 6.19 0.66 -26.19
CA HIS A 365 6.55 -0.67 -26.65
C HIS A 365 5.66 -1.08 -27.83
N VAL A 366 4.34 -0.96 -27.67
CA VAL A 366 3.33 -1.30 -28.69
C VAL A 366 3.51 -0.44 -29.93
N THR A 367 3.64 0.87 -29.79
CA THR A 367 3.81 1.79 -30.93
C THR A 367 5.12 1.58 -31.68
N LYS A 368 6.20 1.16 -31.00
CA LYS A 368 7.46 0.75 -31.66
C LYS A 368 7.28 -0.53 -32.46
N ARG A 369 6.56 -1.54 -31.92
CA ARG A 369 6.23 -2.77 -32.65
C ARG A 369 5.42 -2.47 -33.92
N MET A 370 4.37 -1.64 -33.80
CA MET A 370 3.57 -1.21 -34.96
C MET A 370 4.42 -0.52 -36.05
N LYS A 371 5.37 0.34 -35.66
CA LYS A 371 6.28 1.00 -36.63
C LYS A 371 7.19 0.00 -37.33
N ALA A 372 7.70 -1.00 -36.64
CA ALA A 372 8.51 -2.06 -37.23
C ALA A 372 7.67 -2.89 -38.26
N ASP A 373 6.42 -3.21 -37.87
CA ASP A 373 5.49 -3.93 -38.75
C ASP A 373 5.16 -3.13 -40.06
N ILE A 374 5.05 -1.79 -39.94
CA ILE A 374 4.84 -0.94 -41.14
C ILE A 374 6.04 -1.07 -42.09
N THR A 375 7.26 -1.02 -41.57
CA THR A 375 8.47 -1.16 -42.39
C THR A 375 8.51 -2.51 -43.10
N SER A 376 8.17 -3.61 -42.41
CA SER A 376 8.08 -4.94 -43.02
C SER A 376 7.02 -4.99 -44.13
N LYS A 377 5.84 -4.43 -43.85
CA LYS A 377 4.74 -4.38 -44.85
C LYS A 377 5.08 -3.52 -46.07
N LEU A 378 5.77 -2.39 -45.89
CA LEU A 378 6.24 -1.57 -47.01
C LEU A 378 7.24 -2.34 -47.87
N THR A 379 8.14 -3.10 -47.24
CA THR A 379 9.09 -3.97 -47.95
C THR A 379 8.37 -5.08 -48.73
N GLU A 380 7.32 -5.69 -48.15
CA GLU A 380 6.51 -6.74 -48.80
C GLU A 380 5.77 -6.22 -50.07
N ILE A 381 5.33 -4.96 -50.04
CA ILE A 381 4.65 -4.32 -51.21
C ILE A 381 5.62 -3.61 -52.16
N GLY A 382 6.94 -3.76 -51.93
CA GLY A 382 7.96 -3.27 -52.87
C GLY A 382 8.26 -1.77 -52.77
N LEU A 383 7.98 -1.12 -51.60
CA LEU A 383 8.30 0.27 -51.30
C LEU A 383 9.52 0.36 -50.37
#